data_8523551b92926cb22756b69899ffa897
#
_entry.id   8523551b92926cb22756b69899ffa897
#
_cell.length_a   1.000
_cell.length_b   1.000
_cell.length_c   1.000
_cell.angle_alpha   90.00
_cell.angle_beta   90.00
_cell.angle_gamma   90.00
#
_symmetry.space_group_name_H-M   'P 1'
#
loop_
_entity.id
_entity.type
_entity.pdbx_description
1 polymer ?
#
loop_
_entity_poly.entity_id
_entity_poly.type
_entity_poly.pdbx_seq_one_letter_code
_entity_poly.pdbx_strand_id
1 'polypeptide(L)'
;MVIPTSLSCTEALSQYVSAKKNGKKPTEGHHEIGRFIAWLGRERAVTSLAPAEIADYAQYVGLGGSDAGIRLSPVKEFLAFLKTQGWIEASLATHLRIPRNRKTTSGNSKTVMIDDTPSTQLSQQGYERLVTQLDELKIDRVSVVEDIKYA
;
A
#
# COMPACT_ATOMS: atom_id res chain seq x y z
N MET A 1 3.44 35.85 -9.83
CA MET A 1 2.78 34.52 -9.96
C MET A 1 1.58 34.52 -9.04
N VAL A 2 0.41 34.47 -9.60
CA VAL A 2 -0.80 34.26 -8.82
C VAL A 2 -0.83 32.78 -8.42
N ILE A 3 -0.58 32.50 -7.16
CA ILE A 3 -0.82 31.17 -6.62
C ILE A 3 -2.34 31.04 -6.56
N PRO A 4 -2.95 30.14 -7.33
CA PRO A 4 -4.38 29.92 -7.19
C PRO A 4 -4.61 29.39 -5.77
N THR A 5 -5.27 30.19 -4.97
CA THR A 5 -5.45 29.94 -3.52
C THR A 5 -6.29 28.68 -3.23
N SER A 6 -6.80 28.04 -4.26
CA SER A 6 -7.62 26.83 -4.13
C SER A 6 -7.52 25.95 -5.37
N LEU A 7 -6.33 25.39 -5.61
CA LEU A 7 -6.17 24.36 -6.64
C LEU A 7 -6.81 23.06 -6.15
N SER A 8 -7.74 22.51 -6.93
CA SER A 8 -8.35 21.22 -6.61
C SER A 8 -7.38 20.05 -6.91
N CYS A 9 -7.54 18.95 -6.21
CA CYS A 9 -6.74 17.75 -6.45
C CYS A 9 -6.85 17.26 -7.90
N THR A 10 -8.01 17.44 -8.54
CA THR A 10 -8.23 17.08 -9.95
C THR A 10 -7.42 17.95 -10.90
N GLU A 11 -7.38 19.26 -10.65
CA GLU A 11 -6.54 20.17 -11.44
C GLU A 11 -5.05 19.90 -11.27
N ALA A 12 -4.63 19.63 -10.04
CA ALA A 12 -3.26 19.25 -9.74
C ALA A 12 -2.85 17.97 -10.49
N LEU A 13 -3.73 16.98 -10.55
CA LEU A 13 -3.50 15.76 -11.36
C LEU A 13 -3.37 16.09 -12.84
N SER A 14 -4.25 16.93 -13.36
CA SER A 14 -4.23 17.35 -14.77
C SER A 14 -2.90 18.02 -15.14
N GLN A 15 -2.40 18.89 -14.29
CA GLN A 15 -1.09 19.55 -14.47
C GLN A 15 0.08 18.56 -14.34
N TYR A 16 0.02 17.64 -13.40
CA TYR A 16 1.02 16.58 -13.26
C TYR A 16 1.09 15.70 -14.51
N VAL A 17 -0.04 15.29 -15.04
CA VAL A 17 -0.12 14.50 -16.28
C VAL A 17 0.44 15.28 -17.47
N SER A 18 0.11 16.57 -17.56
CA SER A 18 0.61 17.44 -18.63
C SER A 18 2.12 17.63 -18.55
N ALA A 19 2.66 17.81 -17.34
CA ALA A 19 4.09 17.92 -17.12
C ALA A 19 4.86 16.63 -17.45
N LYS A 20 4.27 15.48 -17.16
CA LYS A 20 4.89 14.18 -17.50
C LYS A 20 4.73 13.76 -18.97
N LYS A 21 3.75 14.32 -19.66
CA LYS A 21 3.47 13.99 -21.07
C LYS A 21 4.64 14.31 -22.01
N ASN A 22 5.52 15.21 -21.59
CA ASN A 22 6.70 15.60 -22.35
C ASN A 22 7.86 14.60 -22.30
N GLY A 23 7.74 13.49 -21.58
CA GLY A 23 8.89 12.61 -21.37
C GLY A 23 8.70 11.11 -21.46
N LYS A 24 7.54 10.55 -21.22
CA LYS A 24 7.29 9.10 -21.31
C LYS A 24 5.78 8.81 -21.25
N LYS A 25 5.38 7.66 -21.82
CA LYS A 25 4.02 7.12 -21.83
C LYS A 25 3.28 7.37 -20.50
N PRO A 26 1.98 7.70 -20.53
CA PRO A 26 1.17 7.73 -19.32
C PRO A 26 1.25 6.35 -18.68
N THR A 27 2.08 6.26 -17.68
CA THR A 27 2.34 5.04 -16.96
C THR A 27 1.16 4.72 -16.04
N GLU A 28 1.00 3.47 -15.73
CA GLU A 28 0.02 2.87 -14.83
C GLU A 28 -0.23 3.66 -13.53
N GLY A 29 0.71 4.52 -13.15
CA GLY A 29 0.63 5.37 -11.98
C GLY A 29 -0.53 6.38 -11.95
N HIS A 30 -1.06 6.81 -13.10
CA HIS A 30 -2.18 7.74 -13.13
C HIS A 30 -3.45 7.16 -12.51
N HIS A 31 -3.68 5.88 -12.70
CA HIS A 31 -4.82 5.19 -12.13
C HIS A 31 -4.76 5.16 -10.60
N GLU A 32 -3.59 4.90 -10.05
CA GLU A 32 -3.38 4.88 -8.60
C GLU A 32 -3.47 6.29 -7.98
N ILE A 33 -2.95 7.31 -8.66
CA ILE A 33 -3.12 8.70 -8.25
C ILE A 33 -4.61 9.10 -8.30
N GLY A 34 -5.33 8.68 -9.34
CA GLY A 34 -6.77 8.89 -9.45
C GLY A 34 -7.56 8.26 -8.30
N ARG A 35 -7.19 7.07 -7.88
CA ARG A 35 -7.77 6.40 -6.70
C ARG A 35 -7.48 7.15 -5.40
N PHE A 36 -6.26 7.64 -5.24
CA PHE A 36 -5.87 8.46 -4.12
C PHE A 36 -6.71 9.74 -4.02
N ILE A 37 -6.87 10.46 -5.13
CA ILE A 37 -7.68 11.67 -5.21
C ILE A 37 -9.17 11.35 -4.97
N ALA A 38 -9.68 10.25 -5.47
CA ALA A 38 -11.05 9.82 -5.22
C ALA A 38 -11.30 9.50 -3.74
N TRP A 39 -10.30 8.95 -3.07
CA TRP A 39 -10.35 8.66 -1.64
C TRP A 39 -10.32 9.94 -0.79
N LEU A 40 -9.51 10.92 -1.16
CA LEU A 40 -9.41 12.22 -0.48
C LEU A 40 -10.62 13.15 -0.76
N GLY A 41 -11.20 13.05 -1.94
CA GLY A 41 -12.19 13.96 -2.46
C GLY A 41 -11.67 14.76 -3.67
N ARG A 42 -12.31 14.61 -4.80
CA ARG A 42 -11.85 15.14 -6.09
C ARG A 42 -11.77 16.67 -6.13
N GLU A 43 -12.69 17.34 -5.47
CA GLU A 43 -12.79 18.80 -5.44
C GLU A 43 -12.06 19.45 -4.26
N ARG A 44 -11.42 18.63 -3.47
CA ARG A 44 -10.70 19.12 -2.31
C ARG A 44 -9.48 19.94 -2.71
N ALA A 45 -9.25 21.04 -2.01
CA ALA A 45 -8.08 21.87 -2.24
C ALA A 45 -6.80 21.14 -1.82
N VAL A 46 -5.77 21.21 -2.65
CA VAL A 46 -4.46 20.61 -2.38
C VAL A 46 -3.85 21.13 -1.08
N THR A 47 -4.09 22.42 -0.77
CA THR A 47 -3.61 23.07 0.45
C THR A 47 -4.24 22.54 1.74
N SER A 48 -5.40 21.88 1.63
CA SER A 48 -6.12 21.32 2.79
C SER A 48 -5.74 19.89 3.13
N LEU A 49 -4.75 19.31 2.43
CA LEU A 49 -4.27 17.96 2.68
C LEU A 49 -3.54 17.88 4.01
N ALA A 50 -4.00 17.03 4.90
CA ALA A 50 -3.37 16.79 6.19
C ALA A 50 -2.37 15.61 6.10
N PRO A 51 -1.23 15.69 6.81
CA PRO A 51 -0.28 14.57 6.87
C PRO A 51 -0.88 13.26 7.39
N ALA A 52 -1.82 13.36 8.33
CA ALA A 52 -2.53 12.20 8.89
C ALA A 52 -3.33 11.45 7.82
N GLU A 53 -4.00 12.16 6.92
CA GLU A 53 -4.76 11.55 5.82
C GLU A 53 -3.86 10.78 4.84
N ILE A 54 -2.67 11.31 4.58
CA ILE A 54 -1.68 10.62 3.75
C ILE A 54 -1.22 9.32 4.40
N ALA A 55 -0.97 9.35 5.70
CA ALA A 55 -0.62 8.16 6.47
C ALA A 55 -1.76 7.13 6.50
N ASP A 56 -2.99 7.57 6.67
CA ASP A 56 -4.18 6.73 6.67
C ASP A 56 -4.39 6.05 5.30
N TYR A 57 -4.19 6.79 4.22
CA TYR A 57 -4.25 6.22 2.89
C TYR A 57 -3.16 5.17 2.65
N ALA A 58 -1.94 5.44 3.10
CA ALA A 58 -0.83 4.49 3.00
C ALA A 58 -1.14 3.20 3.78
N GLN A 59 -1.74 3.32 4.95
CA GLN A 59 -2.19 2.19 5.74
C GLN A 59 -3.32 1.42 5.03
N TYR A 60 -4.29 2.12 4.49
CA TYR A 60 -5.40 1.53 3.73
C TYR A 60 -4.91 0.70 2.54
N VAL A 61 -3.97 1.23 1.76
CA VAL A 61 -3.36 0.50 0.65
C VAL A 61 -2.49 -0.64 1.15
N GLY A 62 -1.78 -0.45 2.27
CA GLY A 62 -0.95 -1.48 2.90
C GLY A 62 -1.73 -2.72 3.33
N LEU A 63 -2.98 -2.56 3.75
CA LEU A 63 -3.88 -3.67 4.08
C LEU A 63 -4.27 -4.50 2.84
N GLY A 64 -4.15 -3.93 1.66
CA GLY A 64 -4.54 -4.57 0.38
C GLY A 64 -3.55 -5.58 -0.18
N GLY A 65 -2.41 -5.84 0.47
CA GLY A 65 -1.46 -6.88 0.07
C GLY A 65 -0.04 -6.42 -0.25
N SER A 66 0.72 -7.30 -0.89
CA SER A 66 2.15 -7.13 -1.17
C SER A 66 2.48 -6.02 -2.18
N ASP A 67 1.52 -5.58 -2.96
CA ASP A 67 1.73 -4.61 -4.04
C ASP A 67 1.60 -3.15 -3.60
N ALA A 68 1.41 -2.92 -2.30
CA ALA A 68 1.26 -1.59 -1.72
C ALA A 68 2.39 -0.62 -2.11
N GLY A 69 3.63 -1.11 -2.14
CA GLY A 69 4.79 -0.32 -2.56
C GLY A 69 4.70 0.18 -3.99
N ILE A 70 4.25 -0.67 -4.90
CA ILE A 70 4.09 -0.35 -6.32
C ILE A 70 2.96 0.67 -6.51
N ARG A 71 1.86 0.49 -5.77
CA ARG A 71 0.68 1.36 -5.82
C ARG A 71 0.92 2.73 -5.19
N LEU A 72 1.71 2.79 -4.12
CA LEU A 72 2.03 4.03 -3.41
C LEU A 72 3.15 4.84 -4.08
N SER A 73 4.01 4.21 -4.87
CA SER A 73 5.11 4.88 -5.55
C SER A 73 4.66 6.06 -6.42
N PRO A 74 3.65 5.92 -7.32
CA PRO A 74 3.15 7.05 -8.11
C PRO A 74 2.54 8.16 -7.25
N VAL A 75 1.86 7.80 -6.17
CA VAL A 75 1.28 8.78 -5.23
C VAL A 75 2.36 9.59 -4.55
N LYS A 76 3.47 8.94 -4.17
CA LYS A 76 4.63 9.61 -3.60
C LYS A 76 5.26 10.61 -4.57
N GLU A 77 5.41 10.23 -5.84
CA GLU A 77 5.91 11.12 -6.89
C GLU A 77 4.99 12.32 -7.11
N PHE A 78 3.68 12.07 -7.11
CA PHE A 78 2.69 13.13 -7.22
C PHE A 78 2.77 14.14 -6.07
N LEU A 79 2.87 13.66 -4.84
CA LEU A 79 3.03 14.55 -3.66
C LEU A 79 4.35 15.33 -3.70
N ALA A 80 5.44 14.73 -4.17
CA ALA A 80 6.70 15.41 -4.38
C ALA A 80 6.59 16.51 -5.44
N PHE A 81 5.85 16.26 -6.52
CA PHE A 81 5.54 17.24 -7.55
C PHE A 81 4.75 18.43 -6.98
N LEU A 82 3.73 18.19 -6.18
CA LEU A 82 2.95 19.26 -5.53
C LEU A 82 3.83 20.16 -4.67
N LYS A 83 4.79 19.57 -3.96
CA LYS A 83 5.77 20.33 -3.17
C LYS A 83 6.70 21.15 -4.07
N THR A 84 7.19 20.56 -5.16
CA THR A 84 8.07 21.24 -6.13
C THR A 84 7.40 22.45 -6.77
N GLN A 85 6.08 22.34 -7.02
CA GLN A 85 5.28 23.45 -7.53
C GLN A 85 4.96 24.54 -6.47
N GLY A 86 5.25 24.25 -5.21
CA GLY A 86 4.98 25.15 -4.10
C GLY A 86 3.52 25.21 -3.67
N TRP A 87 2.69 24.26 -4.09
CA TRP A 87 1.27 24.20 -3.73
C TRP A 87 1.04 23.65 -2.31
N ILE A 88 2.01 22.92 -1.80
CA ILE A 88 2.05 22.44 -0.42
C ILE A 88 3.38 22.81 0.23
N GLU A 89 3.31 23.28 1.47
CA GLU A 89 4.51 23.63 2.25
C GLU A 89 5.17 22.38 2.87
N ALA A 90 4.34 21.49 3.39
CA ALA A 90 4.80 20.28 4.05
C ALA A 90 5.20 19.19 3.05
N SER A 91 6.22 18.43 3.38
CA SER A 91 6.63 17.25 2.60
C SER A 91 5.71 16.08 2.91
N LEU A 92 4.51 16.08 2.34
CA LEU A 92 3.50 15.04 2.56
C LEU A 92 3.98 13.65 2.09
N ALA A 93 4.88 13.62 1.12
CA ALA A 93 5.48 12.38 0.63
C ALA A 93 6.24 11.60 1.71
N THR A 94 6.74 12.27 2.75
CA THR A 94 7.43 11.61 3.87
C THR A 94 6.49 10.84 4.78
N HIS A 95 5.22 11.24 4.83
CA HIS A 95 4.18 10.57 5.62
C HIS A 95 3.62 9.34 4.92
N LEU A 96 3.88 9.21 3.62
CA LEU A 96 3.53 8.04 2.85
C LEU A 96 4.52 6.90 3.14
N ARG A 97 4.25 6.14 4.18
CA ARG A 97 5.07 4.97 4.52
C ARG A 97 4.77 3.83 3.56
N ILE A 98 5.68 3.60 2.65
CA ILE A 98 5.64 2.40 1.81
C ILE A 98 6.12 1.23 2.66
N PRO A 99 5.28 0.23 2.93
CA PRO A 99 5.74 -0.98 3.58
C PRO A 99 6.81 -1.60 2.68
N ARG A 100 8.04 -1.60 3.16
CA ARG A 100 9.13 -2.28 2.48
C ARG A 100 8.83 -3.76 2.54
N ASN A 101 8.36 -4.30 1.45
CA ASN A 101 8.38 -5.73 1.27
C ASN A 101 9.87 -6.14 1.32
N ARG A 102 10.28 -6.78 2.40
CA ARG A 102 11.60 -7.38 2.49
C ARG A 102 11.63 -8.54 1.48
N LYS A 103 11.76 -8.21 0.20
CA LYS A 103 12.41 -9.14 -0.69
C LYS A 103 13.83 -9.26 -0.16
N THR A 104 14.12 -10.37 0.43
CA THR A 104 15.46 -10.84 0.70
C THR A 104 16.23 -10.83 -0.61
N THR A 105 16.73 -9.67 -0.99
CA THR A 105 17.85 -9.64 -1.91
C THR A 105 19.02 -10.18 -1.12
N SER A 106 19.36 -11.43 -1.39
CA SER A 106 20.63 -12.03 -1.09
C SER A 106 21.74 -11.09 -1.56
N GLY A 107 22.22 -10.28 -0.68
CA GLY A 107 23.34 -9.37 -0.85
C GLY A 107 24.11 -9.38 0.45
N ASN A 108 25.02 -10.32 0.55
CA ASN A 108 26.22 -10.34 1.37
C ASN A 108 26.29 -9.24 2.45
N SER A 109 25.59 -9.44 3.54
CA SER A 109 25.83 -8.73 4.78
C SER A 109 26.26 -9.71 5.81
N LYS A 110 27.50 -9.60 6.13
CA LYS A 110 28.21 -10.26 7.21
C LYS A 110 27.30 -10.37 8.43
N THR A 111 26.93 -11.58 8.72
CA THR A 111 26.10 -12.02 9.82
C THR A 111 26.64 -11.53 11.14
N VAL A 112 25.98 -10.62 11.77
CA VAL A 112 26.00 -10.52 13.22
C VAL A 112 24.97 -11.51 13.72
N MET A 113 25.44 -12.59 14.28
CA MET A 113 24.63 -13.51 15.03
C MET A 113 24.01 -12.77 16.21
N ILE A 114 22.77 -12.38 16.10
CA ILE A 114 21.88 -12.19 17.23
C ILE A 114 20.81 -13.24 17.04
N ASP A 115 21.09 -14.36 17.60
CA ASP A 115 20.18 -15.42 17.93
C ASP A 115 19.21 -14.83 18.97
N ASP A 116 18.04 -14.52 18.54
CA ASP A 116 16.77 -14.45 19.26
C ASP A 116 15.76 -13.59 18.51
N THR A 117 15.48 -13.96 17.29
CA THR A 117 14.18 -13.64 16.72
C THR A 117 13.38 -14.93 16.67
N PRO A 118 12.17 -14.95 17.23
CA PRO A 118 11.26 -16.03 16.93
C PRO A 118 11.08 -16.01 15.41
N SER A 119 11.83 -16.86 14.76
CA SER A 119 11.63 -17.06 13.33
C SER A 119 10.17 -17.45 13.15
N THR A 120 9.50 -16.74 12.29
CA THR A 120 8.16 -17.08 11.79
C THR A 120 8.22 -18.38 10.95
N GLN A 121 9.25 -19.14 11.13
CA GLN A 121 9.26 -20.51 10.65
C GLN A 121 8.32 -21.28 11.57
N LEU A 122 7.19 -21.69 10.99
CA LEU A 122 6.39 -22.70 11.63
C LEU A 122 7.35 -23.82 12.05
N SER A 123 7.51 -24.02 13.34
CA SER A 123 8.25 -25.17 13.83
C SER A 123 7.58 -26.40 13.21
N GLN A 124 8.35 -27.41 12.93
CA GLN A 124 7.84 -28.66 12.38
C GLN A 124 6.65 -29.17 13.20
N GLN A 125 6.70 -29.00 14.53
CA GLN A 125 5.58 -29.29 15.42
C GLN A 125 4.34 -28.43 15.15
N GLY A 126 4.48 -27.16 14.85
CA GLY A 126 3.36 -26.28 14.49
C GLY A 126 2.73 -26.70 13.18
N TYR A 127 3.53 -27.07 12.20
CA TYR A 127 3.04 -27.59 10.94
C TYR A 127 2.28 -28.92 11.11
N GLU A 128 2.83 -29.87 11.88
CA GLU A 128 2.18 -31.14 12.18
C GLU A 128 0.85 -30.95 12.92
N ARG A 129 0.77 -30.00 13.85
CA ARG A 129 -0.50 -29.63 14.52
C ARG A 129 -1.52 -29.08 13.56
N LEU A 130 -1.16 -28.22 12.64
CA LEU A 130 -2.06 -27.67 11.64
C LEU A 130 -2.58 -28.75 10.68
N VAL A 131 -1.72 -29.67 10.25
CA VAL A 131 -2.10 -30.80 9.41
C VAL A 131 -3.07 -31.70 10.16
N THR A 132 -2.82 -32.01 11.43
CA THR A 132 -3.71 -32.81 12.28
C THR A 132 -5.07 -32.13 12.45
N GLN A 133 -5.12 -30.85 12.71
CA GLN A 133 -6.38 -30.08 12.81
C GLN A 133 -7.15 -30.08 11.50
N LEU A 134 -6.47 -29.97 10.37
CA LEU A 134 -7.10 -30.07 9.06
C LEU A 134 -7.72 -31.44 8.83
N ASP A 135 -7.04 -32.50 9.20
CA ASP A 135 -7.54 -33.86 9.07
C ASP A 135 -8.74 -34.12 9.99
N GLU A 136 -8.71 -33.64 11.23
CA GLU A 136 -9.84 -33.70 12.17
C GLU A 136 -11.05 -32.97 11.61
N LEU A 137 -10.89 -31.74 11.09
CA LEU A 137 -11.96 -30.98 10.48
C LEU A 137 -12.55 -31.67 9.23
N LYS A 138 -11.74 -32.34 8.46
CA LYS A 138 -12.21 -33.14 7.31
C LYS A 138 -13.05 -34.34 7.74
N ILE A 139 -12.63 -35.02 8.79
CA ILE A 139 -13.35 -36.17 9.36
C ILE A 139 -14.70 -35.70 9.92
N ASP A 140 -14.72 -34.63 10.70
CA ASP A 140 -15.97 -34.05 11.24
C ASP A 140 -16.93 -33.65 10.13
N ARG A 141 -16.41 -33.08 9.06
CA ARG A 141 -17.24 -32.71 7.90
C ARG A 141 -17.85 -33.90 7.22
N VAL A 142 -17.14 -34.98 7.05
CA VAL A 142 -17.62 -36.21 6.47
C VAL A 142 -18.69 -36.84 7.37
N SER A 143 -18.46 -36.88 8.68
CA SER A 143 -19.42 -37.37 9.66
C SER A 143 -20.72 -36.59 9.66
N VAL A 144 -20.69 -35.29 9.66
CA VAL A 144 -21.88 -34.42 9.58
C VAL A 144 -22.66 -34.63 8.26
N VAL A 145 -21.96 -34.82 7.16
CA VAL A 145 -22.61 -35.08 5.85
C VAL A 145 -23.30 -36.47 5.85
N GLU A 146 -22.70 -37.47 6.48
CA GLU A 146 -23.32 -38.78 6.63
C GLU A 146 -24.57 -38.72 7.53
N ASP A 147 -24.52 -38.01 8.64
CA ASP A 147 -25.66 -37.80 9.53
C ASP A 147 -26.85 -37.14 8.81
N ILE A 148 -26.59 -36.16 7.98
CA ILE A 148 -27.59 -35.48 7.15
C ILE A 148 -28.20 -36.46 6.11
N LYS A 149 -27.39 -37.37 5.59
CA LYS A 149 -27.83 -38.31 4.55
C LYS A 149 -28.76 -39.41 5.07
N TYR A 150 -28.66 -39.71 6.37
CA TYR A 150 -29.47 -40.75 7.03
C TYR A 150 -30.61 -40.19 7.89
N ALA A 151 -30.78 -38.88 7.91
CA ALA A 151 -31.89 -38.23 8.60
C ALA A 151 -33.20 -38.27 7.78
#